data_a6b4b2cbf85bc23bb841248731a980f0
#
_entry.id   a6b4b2cbf85bc23bb841248731a980f0
#
_cell.length_a   1.000
_cell.length_b   1.000
_cell.length_c   1.000
_cell.angle_alpha   90.00
_cell.angle_beta   90.00
_cell.angle_gamma   90.00
#
_symmetry.space_group_name_H-M   'P 1'
#
loop_
_entity.id
_entity.type
_entity.pdbx_description
1 polymer ?
#
loop_
_entity_poly.entity_id
_entity_poly.type
_entity_poly.pdbx_seq_one_letter_code
_entity_poly.pdbx_strand_id
1 'polypeptide(L)'
;MPSLTEFMHAGHQTCDAAFADAEQHALAADWTAAATQFASFRAEMARHFRQEEETLFPSLLAAGGPGGPVQVMKMEHAQMNDLIEQLAAAVAARDSDAYAGVAETLLIVMQQHNHKEEQMLYPIADHILGARSTELITQLQTA
;
A
#
# COMPACT_ATOMS: atom_id res chain seq x y z
N MET A 1 -17.99 13.56 5.54
CA MET A 1 -17.46 12.20 5.28
C MET A 1 -16.47 12.25 4.14
N PRO A 2 -15.31 11.62 4.26
CA PRO A 2 -14.36 11.55 3.16
C PRO A 2 -14.89 10.71 2.01
N SER A 3 -14.40 10.98 0.81
CA SER A 3 -14.58 10.09 -0.33
C SER A 3 -13.71 8.84 -0.16
N LEU A 4 -13.94 7.81 -0.98
CA LEU A 4 -13.05 6.65 -1.05
C LEU A 4 -11.64 7.08 -1.43
N THR A 5 -11.51 8.01 -2.39
CA THR A 5 -10.22 8.56 -2.79
C THR A 5 -9.49 9.18 -1.59
N GLU A 6 -10.15 10.02 -0.82
CA GLU A 6 -9.57 10.67 0.35
C GLU A 6 -9.19 9.66 1.44
N PHE A 7 -10.05 8.70 1.71
CA PHE A 7 -9.80 7.66 2.71
C PHE A 7 -8.59 6.80 2.34
N MET A 8 -8.55 6.33 1.09
CA MET A 8 -7.46 5.47 0.63
C MET A 8 -6.15 6.24 0.46
N HIS A 9 -6.22 7.52 0.07
CA HIS A 9 -5.03 8.39 0.04
C HIS A 9 -4.41 8.55 1.43
N ALA A 10 -5.22 8.71 2.46
CA ALA A 10 -4.72 8.76 3.84
C ALA A 10 -3.99 7.46 4.22
N GLY A 11 -4.47 6.31 3.74
CA GLY A 11 -3.80 5.02 3.89
C GLY A 11 -2.43 5.01 3.21
N HIS A 12 -2.31 5.57 2.00
CA HIS A 12 -1.03 5.71 1.30
C HIS A 12 -0.07 6.57 2.10
N GLN A 13 -0.54 7.68 2.68
CA GLN A 13 0.31 8.55 3.51
C GLN A 13 0.84 7.83 4.74
N THR A 14 0.02 7.00 5.38
CA THR A 14 0.44 6.18 6.53
C THR A 14 1.54 5.20 6.12
N CYS A 15 1.39 4.53 4.99
CA CYS A 15 2.41 3.61 4.47
C CYS A 15 3.70 4.36 4.10
N ASP A 16 3.58 5.52 3.47
CA ASP A 16 4.74 6.34 3.08
C ASP A 16 5.55 6.78 4.29
N ALA A 17 4.88 7.22 5.36
CA ALA A 17 5.55 7.63 6.60
C ALA A 17 6.28 6.45 7.25
N ALA A 18 5.64 5.29 7.32
CA ALA A 18 6.25 4.07 7.88
C ALA A 18 7.45 3.61 7.04
N PHE A 19 7.34 3.71 5.70
CA PHE A 19 8.45 3.42 4.79
C PHE A 19 9.65 4.32 5.08
N ALA A 20 9.43 5.63 5.18
CA ALA A 20 10.50 6.60 5.42
C ALA A 20 11.19 6.38 6.76
N ASP A 21 10.43 6.07 7.81
CA ASP A 21 10.99 5.79 9.14
C ASP A 21 11.87 4.54 9.13
N ALA A 22 11.42 3.47 8.49
CA ALA A 22 12.20 2.23 8.39
C ALA A 22 13.49 2.44 7.58
N GLU A 23 13.40 3.16 6.46
CA GLU A 23 14.55 3.45 5.62
C GLU A 23 15.61 4.27 6.37
N GLN A 24 15.18 5.29 7.09
CA GLN A 24 16.09 6.14 7.86
C GLN A 24 16.95 5.33 8.83
N HIS A 25 16.33 4.43 9.57
CA HIS A 25 17.05 3.59 10.55
C HIS A 25 17.94 2.55 9.88
N ALA A 26 17.48 1.94 8.79
CA ALA A 26 18.28 0.95 8.06
C ALA A 26 19.53 1.59 7.45
N LEU A 27 19.42 2.79 6.88
CA LEU A 27 20.55 3.51 6.30
C LEU A 27 21.53 4.00 7.36
N ALA A 28 21.06 4.26 8.58
CA ALA A 28 21.90 4.60 9.72
C ALA A 28 22.49 3.37 10.42
N ALA A 29 22.19 2.17 9.94
CA ALA A 29 22.60 0.89 10.54
C ALA A 29 22.11 0.72 11.99
N ASP A 30 21.03 1.37 12.35
CA ASP A 30 20.34 1.18 13.64
C ASP A 30 19.35 0.02 13.47
N TRP A 31 19.87 -1.21 13.55
CA TRP A 31 19.10 -2.40 13.17
C TRP A 31 18.01 -2.78 14.16
N THR A 32 18.13 -2.41 15.42
CA THR A 32 17.05 -2.62 16.39
C THR A 32 15.83 -1.76 16.04
N ALA A 33 16.05 -0.47 15.81
CA ALA A 33 14.99 0.44 15.40
C ALA A 33 14.48 0.11 13.98
N ALA A 34 15.39 -0.21 13.05
CA ALA A 34 15.04 -0.58 11.69
C ALA A 34 14.11 -1.79 11.65
N ALA A 35 14.39 -2.83 12.43
CA ALA A 35 13.55 -4.03 12.49
C ALA A 35 12.14 -3.70 12.98
N THR A 36 12.02 -2.87 14.01
CA THR A 36 10.74 -2.45 14.57
C THR A 36 9.95 -1.61 13.57
N GLN A 37 10.60 -0.63 12.95
CA GLN A 37 9.94 0.26 11.99
C GLN A 37 9.59 -0.48 10.70
N PHE A 38 10.44 -1.40 10.26
CA PHE A 38 10.14 -2.23 9.09
C PHE A 38 8.92 -3.12 9.35
N ALA A 39 8.82 -3.73 10.52
CA ALA A 39 7.66 -4.55 10.87
C ALA A 39 6.36 -3.72 10.85
N SER A 40 6.41 -2.47 11.31
CA SER A 40 5.29 -1.55 11.25
C SER A 40 4.91 -1.23 9.80
N PHE A 41 5.88 -0.90 8.97
CA PHE A 41 5.67 -0.65 7.54
C PHE A 41 5.03 -1.86 6.86
N ARG A 42 5.58 -3.05 7.11
CA ARG A 42 5.06 -4.30 6.52
C ARG A 42 3.61 -4.55 6.91
N ALA A 43 3.26 -4.31 8.18
CA ALA A 43 1.90 -4.48 8.68
C ALA A 43 0.92 -3.48 8.03
N GLU A 44 1.35 -2.22 7.87
CA GLU A 44 0.52 -1.19 7.23
C GLU A 44 0.28 -1.49 5.76
N MET A 45 1.30 -1.95 5.04
CA MET A 45 1.15 -2.34 3.64
C MET A 45 0.22 -3.54 3.49
N ALA A 46 0.37 -4.56 4.34
CA ALA A 46 -0.48 -5.73 4.32
C ALA A 46 -1.95 -5.36 4.60
N ARG A 47 -2.18 -4.46 5.55
CA ARG A 47 -3.53 -3.98 5.88
C ARG A 47 -4.14 -3.24 4.70
N HIS A 48 -3.39 -2.35 4.07
CA HIS A 48 -3.86 -1.57 2.93
C HIS A 48 -4.23 -2.49 1.76
N PHE A 49 -3.39 -3.46 1.44
CA PHE A 49 -3.67 -4.43 0.38
C PHE A 49 -4.90 -5.28 0.70
N ARG A 50 -5.09 -5.70 1.96
CA ARG A 50 -6.30 -6.42 2.35
C ARG A 50 -7.55 -5.57 2.18
N GLN A 51 -7.49 -4.30 2.57
CA GLN A 51 -8.62 -3.37 2.38
C GLN A 51 -9.04 -3.32 0.92
N GLU A 52 -8.08 -3.27 0.01
CA GLU A 52 -8.36 -3.24 -1.42
C GLU A 52 -8.83 -4.61 -1.95
N GLU A 53 -8.07 -5.67 -1.69
CA GLU A 53 -8.32 -6.96 -2.32
C GLU A 53 -9.51 -7.70 -1.74
N GLU A 54 -9.80 -7.53 -0.46
CA GLU A 54 -10.91 -8.22 0.21
C GLU A 54 -12.19 -7.41 0.27
N THR A 55 -12.13 -6.09 0.16
CA THR A 55 -13.32 -5.23 0.31
C THR A 55 -13.55 -4.30 -0.88
N LEU A 56 -12.60 -3.41 -1.19
CA LEU A 56 -12.81 -2.38 -2.21
C LEU A 56 -12.94 -2.96 -3.61
N PHE A 57 -11.98 -3.78 -4.04
CA PHE A 57 -12.01 -4.34 -5.39
C PHE A 57 -13.19 -5.27 -5.62
N PRO A 58 -13.55 -6.19 -4.70
CA PRO A 58 -14.75 -7.00 -4.89
C PRO A 58 -16.02 -6.16 -4.99
N SER A 59 -16.15 -5.11 -4.17
CA SER A 59 -17.32 -4.22 -4.21
C SER A 59 -17.40 -3.46 -5.53
N LEU A 60 -16.25 -2.99 -6.03
CA LEU A 60 -16.17 -2.27 -7.30
C LEU A 60 -16.54 -3.17 -8.47
N LEU A 61 -16.02 -4.40 -8.51
CA LEU A 61 -16.32 -5.37 -9.56
C LEU A 61 -17.79 -5.78 -9.53
N ALA A 62 -18.36 -6.01 -8.35
CA ALA A 62 -19.77 -6.37 -8.19
C ALA A 62 -20.69 -5.25 -8.69
N ALA A 63 -20.26 -4.00 -8.64
CA ALA A 63 -21.01 -2.84 -9.13
C ALA A 63 -20.76 -2.54 -10.62
N GLY A 64 -20.04 -3.40 -11.32
CA GLY A 64 -19.74 -3.26 -12.75
C GLY A 64 -18.49 -2.45 -13.06
N GLY A 65 -17.59 -2.28 -12.09
CA GLY A 65 -16.34 -1.56 -12.28
C GLY A 65 -15.32 -2.29 -13.18
N PRO A 66 -14.23 -1.61 -13.53
CA PRO A 66 -13.29 -2.09 -14.55
C PRO A 66 -12.40 -3.23 -14.01
N GLY A 67 -12.57 -4.44 -14.56
CA GLY A 67 -11.80 -5.62 -14.16
C GLY A 67 -10.32 -5.57 -14.54
N GLY A 68 -10.00 -4.97 -15.70
CA GLY A 68 -8.61 -4.85 -16.17
C GLY A 68 -7.73 -4.05 -15.21
N PRO A 69 -8.07 -2.80 -14.90
CA PRO A 69 -7.34 -2.01 -13.92
C PRO A 69 -7.22 -2.66 -12.54
N VAL A 70 -8.27 -3.30 -12.05
CA VAL A 70 -8.22 -4.02 -10.76
C VAL A 70 -7.17 -5.15 -10.82
N GLN A 71 -7.15 -5.91 -11.91
CA GLN A 71 -6.19 -6.99 -12.08
C GLN A 71 -4.75 -6.47 -12.11
N VAL A 72 -4.51 -5.33 -12.76
CA VAL A 72 -3.19 -4.68 -12.78
C VAL A 72 -2.78 -4.28 -11.37
N MET A 73 -3.69 -3.73 -10.57
CA MET A 73 -3.38 -3.36 -9.18
C MET A 73 -2.98 -4.58 -8.35
N LYS A 74 -3.66 -5.70 -8.53
CA LYS A 74 -3.30 -6.95 -7.83
C LYS A 74 -1.93 -7.47 -8.24
N MET A 75 -1.59 -7.37 -9.51
CA MET A 75 -0.26 -7.76 -10.02
C MET A 75 0.82 -6.86 -9.42
N GLU A 76 0.56 -5.57 -9.30
CA GLU A 76 1.49 -4.62 -8.68
C GLU A 76 1.64 -4.86 -7.18
N HIS A 77 0.57 -5.26 -6.48
CA HIS A 77 0.65 -5.69 -5.08
C HIS A 77 1.60 -6.88 -4.92
N ALA A 78 1.51 -7.88 -5.81
CA ALA A 78 2.41 -9.03 -5.78
C ALA A 78 3.87 -8.61 -5.99
N GLN A 79 4.13 -7.70 -6.92
CA GLN A 79 5.46 -7.15 -7.17
C GLN A 79 6.00 -6.42 -5.93
N MET A 80 5.17 -5.58 -5.31
CA MET A 80 5.57 -4.86 -4.09
C MET A 80 5.82 -5.82 -2.93
N ASN A 81 5.02 -6.86 -2.78
CA ASN A 81 5.23 -7.87 -1.75
C ASN A 81 6.57 -8.59 -1.92
N ASP A 82 6.97 -8.91 -3.15
CA ASP A 82 8.29 -9.49 -3.42
C ASP A 82 9.41 -8.56 -2.98
N LEU A 83 9.28 -7.26 -3.26
CA LEU A 83 10.26 -6.26 -2.85
C LEU A 83 10.29 -6.11 -1.32
N ILE A 84 9.14 -6.15 -0.66
CA ILE A 84 9.06 -6.11 0.81
C ILE A 84 9.77 -7.33 1.42
N GLU A 85 9.63 -8.51 0.83
CA GLU A 85 10.37 -9.71 1.28
C GLU A 85 11.87 -9.54 1.11
N GLN A 86 12.33 -8.89 0.05
CA GLN A 86 13.75 -8.58 -0.14
C GLN A 86 14.24 -7.58 0.91
N LEU A 87 13.43 -6.60 1.30
CA LEU A 87 13.76 -5.70 2.41
C LEU A 87 13.87 -6.47 3.73
N ALA A 88 12.96 -7.41 3.98
CA ALA A 88 13.00 -8.26 5.17
C ALA A 88 14.32 -9.04 5.25
N ALA A 89 14.79 -9.57 4.12
CA ALA A 89 16.08 -10.27 4.05
C ALA A 89 17.24 -9.33 4.34
N ALA A 90 17.19 -8.08 3.82
CA ALA A 90 18.22 -7.08 4.08
C ALA A 90 18.28 -6.69 5.56
N VAL A 91 17.13 -6.56 6.23
CA VAL A 91 17.06 -6.30 7.68
C VAL A 91 17.65 -7.46 8.45
N ALA A 92 17.31 -8.70 8.11
CA ALA A 92 17.84 -9.89 8.77
C ALA A 92 19.35 -10.01 8.61
N ALA A 93 19.88 -9.65 7.44
CA ALA A 93 21.31 -9.66 7.15
C ALA A 93 22.05 -8.43 7.68
N ARG A 94 21.33 -7.41 8.16
CA ARG A 94 21.88 -6.12 8.60
C ARG A 94 22.74 -5.49 7.50
N ASP A 95 22.20 -5.45 6.29
CA ASP A 95 22.89 -4.99 5.09
C ASP A 95 22.26 -3.69 4.59
N SER A 96 22.86 -2.55 4.96
CA SER A 96 22.36 -1.22 4.59
C SER A 96 22.38 -0.99 3.09
N ASP A 97 23.39 -1.48 2.37
CA ASP A 97 23.49 -1.28 0.93
C ASP A 97 22.39 -2.07 0.18
N ALA A 98 22.15 -3.32 0.60
CA ALA A 98 21.07 -4.12 0.05
C ALA A 98 19.72 -3.48 0.34
N TYR A 99 19.51 -3.00 1.56
CA TYR A 99 18.28 -2.31 1.92
C TYR A 99 18.05 -1.08 1.05
N ALA A 100 19.08 -0.24 0.90
CA ALA A 100 18.99 0.99 0.12
C ALA A 100 18.60 0.73 -1.35
N GLY A 101 19.21 -0.27 -1.97
CA GLY A 101 18.93 -0.62 -3.37
C GLY A 101 17.50 -1.10 -3.58
N VAL A 102 17.02 -1.98 -2.70
CA VAL A 102 15.65 -2.49 -2.79
C VAL A 102 14.63 -1.40 -2.46
N ALA A 103 14.91 -0.58 -1.44
CA ALA A 103 14.03 0.53 -1.03
C ALA A 103 13.84 1.54 -2.16
N GLU A 104 14.89 1.86 -2.91
CA GLU A 104 14.79 2.77 -4.06
C GLU A 104 13.82 2.23 -5.12
N THR A 105 13.94 0.95 -5.45
CA THR A 105 13.04 0.29 -6.41
C THR A 105 11.60 0.26 -5.89
N LEU A 106 11.41 -0.12 -4.63
CA LEU A 106 10.08 -0.19 -4.03
C LEU A 106 9.41 1.19 -4.00
N LEU A 107 10.16 2.23 -3.65
CA LEU A 107 9.61 3.59 -3.62
C LEU A 107 9.04 4.00 -4.98
N ILE A 108 9.78 3.75 -6.06
CA ILE A 108 9.34 4.07 -7.42
C ILE A 108 8.07 3.29 -7.76
N VAL A 109 8.05 1.98 -7.48
CA VAL A 109 6.89 1.14 -7.76
C VAL A 109 5.67 1.59 -6.97
N MET A 110 5.86 1.88 -5.68
CA MET A 110 4.79 2.39 -4.80
C MET A 110 4.20 3.70 -5.32
N GLN A 111 5.06 4.65 -5.69
CA GLN A 111 4.61 5.96 -6.16
C GLN A 111 3.81 5.86 -7.46
N GLN A 112 4.26 5.06 -8.40
CA GLN A 112 3.56 4.82 -9.66
C GLN A 112 2.21 4.12 -9.43
N HIS A 113 2.20 3.11 -8.58
CA HIS A 113 1.00 2.37 -8.21
C HIS A 113 -0.02 3.28 -7.53
N ASN A 114 0.40 4.02 -6.50
CA ASN A 114 -0.46 4.92 -5.74
C ASN A 114 -1.04 6.03 -6.64
N HIS A 115 -0.24 6.54 -7.58
CA HIS A 115 -0.69 7.55 -8.53
C HIS A 115 -1.84 7.03 -9.40
N LYS A 116 -1.72 5.82 -9.93
CA LYS A 116 -2.78 5.19 -10.73
C LYS A 116 -4.06 5.01 -9.93
N GLU A 117 -3.95 4.58 -8.68
CA GLU A 117 -5.11 4.43 -7.81
C GLU A 117 -5.78 5.77 -7.52
N GLU A 118 -5.00 6.76 -7.11
CA GLU A 118 -5.53 8.06 -6.69
C GLU A 118 -6.08 8.89 -7.85
N GLN A 119 -5.47 8.79 -9.02
CA GLN A 119 -5.88 9.57 -10.18
C GLN A 119 -6.94 8.88 -11.04
N MET A 120 -7.07 7.57 -10.94
CA MET A 120 -7.97 6.82 -11.83
C MET A 120 -8.90 5.87 -11.08
N LEU A 121 -8.36 4.89 -10.36
CA LEU A 121 -9.17 3.79 -9.82
C LEU A 121 -10.09 4.24 -8.68
N TYR A 122 -9.58 4.99 -7.72
CA TYR A 122 -10.40 5.47 -6.61
C TYR A 122 -11.48 6.46 -7.05
N PRO A 123 -11.21 7.42 -7.94
CA PRO A 123 -12.26 8.27 -8.49
C PRO A 123 -13.36 7.49 -9.23
N ILE A 124 -12.98 6.45 -9.98
CA ILE A 124 -13.96 5.55 -10.61
C ILE A 124 -14.81 4.85 -9.55
N ALA A 125 -14.18 4.37 -8.48
CA ALA A 125 -14.89 3.73 -7.37
C ALA A 125 -15.85 4.69 -6.69
N ASP A 126 -15.45 5.94 -6.43
CA ASP A 126 -16.32 6.97 -5.88
C ASP A 126 -17.53 7.19 -6.77
N HIS A 127 -17.33 7.25 -8.08
CA HIS A 127 -18.42 7.46 -9.03
C HIS A 127 -19.39 6.28 -9.08
N ILE A 128 -18.85 5.06 -9.20
CA ILE A 128 -19.67 3.84 -9.36
C ILE A 128 -20.39 3.48 -8.07
N LEU A 129 -19.71 3.55 -6.93
CA LEU A 129 -20.26 3.16 -5.64
C LEU A 129 -21.12 4.26 -5.01
N GLY A 130 -20.83 5.52 -5.35
CA GLY A 130 -21.70 6.66 -4.99
C GLY A 130 -22.14 6.67 -3.53
N ALA A 131 -23.47 6.55 -3.30
CA ALA A 131 -24.08 6.59 -1.98
C ALA A 131 -23.62 5.42 -1.06
N ARG A 132 -23.07 4.35 -1.61
CA ARG A 132 -22.55 3.22 -0.85
C ARG A 132 -21.14 3.45 -0.31
N SER A 133 -20.50 4.54 -0.69
CA SER A 133 -19.11 4.84 -0.29
C SER A 133 -18.97 4.96 1.23
N THR A 134 -19.91 5.60 1.91
CA THR A 134 -19.88 5.76 3.37
C THR A 134 -19.90 4.41 4.09
N GLU A 135 -20.79 3.52 3.67
CA GLU A 135 -20.89 2.16 4.23
C GLU A 135 -19.60 1.38 3.97
N LEU A 136 -19.06 1.48 2.76
CA LEU A 136 -17.83 0.80 2.38
C LEU A 136 -16.64 1.30 3.20
N ILE A 137 -16.53 2.61 3.42
CA ILE A 137 -15.47 3.18 4.27
C ILE A 137 -15.54 2.62 5.68
N THR A 138 -16.75 2.47 6.24
CA THR A 138 -16.94 1.85 7.54
C THR A 138 -16.39 0.42 7.56
N GLN A 139 -16.66 -0.37 6.51
CA GLN A 139 -16.12 -1.72 6.38
C GLN A 139 -14.60 -1.72 6.26
N LEU A 140 -14.03 -0.80 5.49
CA LEU A 140 -12.58 -0.68 5.32
C LEU A 140 -11.88 -0.33 6.64
N GLN A 141 -12.49 0.49 7.48
CA GLN A 141 -11.93 0.87 8.78
C GLN A 141 -11.78 -0.31 9.73
N THR A 142 -12.60 -1.35 9.58
CA THR A 142 -12.57 -2.54 10.43
C THR A 142 -11.74 -3.69 9.85
N ALA A 143 -11.19 -3.48 8.68
CA ALA A 143 -10.40 -4.52 7.99
C ALA A 143 -9.03 -4.74 8.63
#